data_bb7f1fed544f0274c49c56c68bf2cdd6
#
_entry.id   bb7f1fed544f0274c49c56c68bf2cdd6
#
_cell.length_a   1.000
_cell.length_b   1.000
_cell.length_c   1.000
_cell.angle_alpha   90.00
_cell.angle_beta   90.00
_cell.angle_gamma   90.00
#
_symmetry.space_group_name_H-M   'P 1'
#
loop_
_entity.id
_entity.type
_entity.pdbx_description
1 polymer ?
#
loop_
_entity_poly.entity_id
_entity_poly.type
_entity_poly.pdbx_seq_one_letter_code
_entity_poly.pdbx_strand_id
1 'polypeptide(L)'
;IRDMSVLEEPPVDRVPIQTFVTEHNDEMIREAITRELARNGQVYYVYNRVRSIDEAAAHIQELVPDANVAYAHGQMAKRELEKIMCDFVNGEIDVLVSTTIIETGMDISNCNTMIIEDADRFGLSQLYQLRGRVGRSSRTAYAFLLYRRDKVLTEVAEKRLSVIREFADFGSGFKIAMKDLEIRGAGNVLGNSQHGHMAAVGYDLYCKMLNQAVNNLKGIKNEYEFETTIDVDVDAYIPATYIKSEYQKLDIYKRIAALENMDELS
;
A
#
# COMPACT_ATOMS: atom_id res chain seq x y z
N ILE A 1 -5.33 8.87 23.14
CA ILE A 1 -4.43 8.24 22.18
C ILE A 1 -4.36 6.78 22.56
N ARG A 2 -4.67 5.86 21.65
CA ARG A 2 -4.53 4.42 21.87
C ARG A 2 -3.14 4.02 21.42
N ASP A 3 -2.49 3.14 22.18
CA ASP A 3 -1.23 2.55 21.77
C ASP A 3 -1.41 1.78 20.46
N MET A 4 -0.47 1.94 19.54
CA MET A 4 -0.41 1.20 18.29
C MET A 4 0.69 0.14 18.40
N SER A 5 0.30 -1.13 18.25
CA SER A 5 1.28 -2.20 18.07
C SER A 5 1.56 -2.37 16.58
N VAL A 6 2.82 -2.49 16.22
CA VAL A 6 3.27 -2.71 14.84
C VAL A 6 3.66 -4.19 14.71
N LEU A 7 3.09 -4.87 13.71
CA LEU A 7 3.54 -6.20 13.32
C LEU A 7 4.76 -6.04 12.41
N GLU A 8 5.95 -6.29 12.96
CA GLU A 8 7.22 -6.04 12.26
C GLU A 8 7.63 -7.20 11.35
N GLU A 9 7.19 -8.42 11.67
CA GLU A 9 7.57 -9.60 10.91
C GLU A 9 6.41 -10.13 10.07
N PRO A 10 6.60 -10.31 8.75
CA PRO A 10 5.64 -10.98 7.89
C PRO A 10 5.63 -12.49 8.18
N PRO A 11 4.54 -13.23 7.82
CA PRO A 11 4.55 -14.69 7.86
C PRO A 11 5.73 -15.27 7.06
N VAL A 12 6.37 -16.30 7.59
CA VAL A 12 7.66 -16.88 7.13
C VAL A 12 7.67 -17.29 5.64
N ASP A 13 6.50 -17.63 5.07
CA ASP A 13 6.38 -18.16 3.70
C ASP A 13 5.89 -17.14 2.67
N ARG A 14 5.91 -15.85 2.98
CA ARG A 14 5.39 -14.81 2.09
C ARG A 14 6.48 -14.18 1.22
N VAL A 15 6.31 -14.26 -0.09
CA VAL A 15 7.21 -13.63 -1.07
C VAL A 15 6.67 -12.22 -1.42
N PRO A 16 7.52 -11.19 -1.56
CA PRO A 16 7.11 -9.85 -1.97
C PRO A 16 6.34 -9.86 -3.29
N ILE A 17 5.27 -9.05 -3.37
CA ILE A 17 4.44 -8.96 -4.57
C ILE A 17 5.11 -8.02 -5.56
N GLN A 18 5.49 -8.54 -6.72
CA GLN A 18 6.03 -7.71 -7.80
C GLN A 18 4.94 -6.82 -8.38
N THR A 19 5.11 -5.51 -8.22
CA THR A 19 4.09 -4.52 -8.59
C THR A 19 4.52 -3.73 -9.81
N PHE A 20 3.70 -3.77 -10.86
CA PHE A 20 3.91 -3.07 -12.12
C PHE A 20 2.83 -2.00 -12.30
N VAL A 21 3.23 -0.81 -12.73
CA VAL A 21 2.34 0.29 -13.09
C VAL A 21 2.57 0.59 -14.57
N THR A 22 1.54 0.42 -15.39
CA THR A 22 1.67 0.56 -16.84
C THR A 22 0.36 0.98 -17.50
N GLU A 23 0.44 1.42 -18.75
CA GLU A 23 -0.73 1.65 -19.58
C GLU A 23 -1.46 0.33 -19.89
N HIS A 24 -2.79 0.42 -20.05
CA HIS A 24 -3.61 -0.70 -20.49
C HIS A 24 -3.12 -1.23 -21.83
N ASN A 25 -2.84 -2.53 -21.88
CA ASN A 25 -2.37 -3.23 -23.08
C ASN A 25 -2.87 -4.67 -23.05
N ASP A 26 -3.70 -5.03 -24.03
CA ASP A 26 -4.30 -6.37 -24.14
C ASP A 26 -3.26 -7.48 -24.29
N GLU A 27 -2.16 -7.21 -24.96
CA GLU A 27 -1.09 -8.20 -25.17
C GLU A 27 -0.40 -8.53 -23.84
N MET A 28 -0.13 -7.51 -23.01
CA MET A 28 0.43 -7.70 -21.67
C MET A 28 -0.57 -8.39 -20.73
N ILE A 29 -1.87 -8.05 -20.82
CA ILE A 29 -2.93 -8.70 -20.03
C ILE A 29 -2.99 -10.18 -20.37
N ARG A 30 -3.02 -10.53 -21.67
CA ARG A 30 -3.02 -11.90 -22.16
C ARG A 30 -1.79 -12.66 -21.66
N GLU A 31 -0.60 -12.04 -21.76
CA GLU A 31 0.64 -12.67 -21.30
C GLU A 31 0.63 -12.92 -19.78
N ALA A 32 0.20 -11.93 -18.99
CA ALA A 32 0.11 -12.05 -17.54
C ALA A 32 -0.84 -13.17 -17.10
N ILE A 33 -2.01 -13.28 -17.75
CA ILE A 33 -2.99 -14.34 -17.48
C ILE A 33 -2.42 -15.70 -17.91
N THR A 34 -1.94 -15.82 -19.14
CA THR A 34 -1.41 -17.07 -19.67
C THR A 34 -0.25 -17.61 -18.81
N ARG A 35 0.63 -16.73 -18.36
CA ARG A 35 1.74 -17.07 -17.47
C ARG A 35 1.25 -17.62 -16.12
N GLU A 36 0.19 -17.04 -15.56
CA GLU A 36 -0.39 -17.53 -14.30
C GLU A 36 -1.04 -18.90 -14.49
N LEU A 37 -1.82 -19.08 -15.55
CA LEU A 37 -2.47 -20.35 -15.87
C LEU A 37 -1.47 -21.47 -16.16
N ALA A 38 -0.36 -21.17 -16.84
CA ALA A 38 0.71 -22.12 -17.13
C ALA A 38 1.34 -22.73 -15.87
N ARG A 39 1.24 -22.05 -14.72
CA ARG A 39 1.70 -22.55 -13.42
C ARG A 39 0.55 -23.06 -12.54
N ASN A 40 -0.64 -23.29 -13.10
CA ASN A 40 -1.87 -23.70 -12.42
C ASN A 40 -2.30 -22.70 -11.32
N GLY A 41 -2.09 -21.42 -11.55
CA GLY A 41 -2.56 -20.34 -10.68
C GLY A 41 -3.83 -19.71 -11.21
N GLN A 42 -4.41 -18.80 -10.43
CA GLN A 42 -5.63 -18.07 -10.75
C GLN A 42 -5.38 -16.58 -10.77
N VAL A 43 -6.25 -15.82 -11.44
CA VAL A 43 -6.11 -14.39 -11.64
C VAL A 43 -7.32 -13.65 -11.09
N TYR A 44 -7.08 -12.61 -10.30
CA TYR A 44 -8.06 -11.57 -10.02
C TYR A 44 -7.92 -10.45 -11.04
N TYR A 45 -9.02 -10.13 -11.72
CA TYR A 45 -9.13 -8.97 -12.59
C TYR A 45 -10.10 -7.97 -11.99
N VAL A 46 -9.59 -6.88 -11.42
CA VAL A 46 -10.40 -5.85 -10.76
C VAL A 46 -10.89 -4.83 -11.78
N TYR A 47 -12.20 -4.82 -11.99
CA TYR A 47 -12.89 -3.92 -12.91
C TYR A 47 -14.06 -3.21 -12.20
N ASN A 48 -13.87 -1.96 -11.79
CA ASN A 48 -14.80 -1.28 -10.89
C ASN A 48 -15.96 -0.56 -11.61
N ARG A 49 -16.57 -1.22 -12.59
CA ARG A 49 -17.75 -0.70 -13.31
C ARG A 49 -18.79 -1.81 -13.51
N VAL A 50 -19.80 -1.84 -12.64
CA VAL A 50 -20.84 -2.88 -12.65
C VAL A 50 -21.58 -2.97 -14.00
N ARG A 51 -21.85 -1.85 -14.66
CA ARG A 51 -22.68 -1.82 -15.89
C ARG A 51 -22.04 -2.48 -17.12
N SER A 52 -20.74 -2.64 -17.14
CA SER A 52 -19.96 -3.17 -18.26
C SER A 52 -18.97 -4.26 -17.82
N ILE A 53 -19.23 -4.89 -16.67
CA ILE A 53 -18.34 -5.93 -16.16
C ILE A 53 -18.46 -7.24 -16.96
N ASP A 54 -19.62 -7.52 -17.47
CA ASP A 54 -19.91 -8.63 -18.40
C ASP A 54 -19.17 -8.46 -19.74
N GLU A 55 -19.15 -7.24 -20.29
CA GLU A 55 -18.40 -6.89 -21.50
C GLU A 55 -16.89 -7.05 -21.25
N ALA A 56 -16.41 -6.58 -20.07
CA ALA A 56 -15.00 -6.76 -19.68
C ALA A 56 -14.64 -8.24 -19.54
N ALA A 57 -15.50 -9.06 -18.93
CA ALA A 57 -15.27 -10.51 -18.82
C ALA A 57 -15.28 -11.20 -20.19
N ALA A 58 -16.18 -10.81 -21.09
CA ALA A 58 -16.22 -11.31 -22.46
C ALA A 58 -14.94 -10.94 -23.21
N HIS A 59 -14.45 -9.71 -23.07
CA HIS A 59 -13.19 -9.29 -23.66
C HIS A 59 -11.99 -10.10 -23.15
N ILE A 60 -11.90 -10.34 -21.83
CA ILE A 60 -10.86 -11.18 -21.27
C ILE A 60 -10.98 -12.63 -21.79
N GLN A 61 -12.20 -13.16 -21.93
CA GLN A 61 -12.42 -14.50 -22.52
C GLN A 61 -11.93 -14.58 -23.98
N GLU A 62 -12.09 -13.50 -24.75
CA GLU A 62 -11.56 -13.43 -26.13
C GLU A 62 -10.03 -13.37 -26.15
N LEU A 63 -9.40 -12.68 -25.18
CA LEU A 63 -7.94 -12.62 -25.08
C LEU A 63 -7.31 -13.97 -24.68
N VAL A 64 -8.00 -14.76 -23.87
CA VAL A 64 -7.53 -16.06 -23.35
C VAL A 64 -8.64 -17.12 -23.50
N PRO A 65 -8.89 -17.62 -24.72
CA PRO A 65 -10.02 -18.51 -25.02
C PRO A 65 -10.04 -19.82 -24.21
N ASP A 66 -8.87 -20.29 -23.80
CA ASP A 66 -8.72 -21.55 -23.06
C ASP A 66 -8.97 -21.39 -21.54
N ALA A 67 -9.16 -20.16 -21.05
CA ALA A 67 -9.41 -19.88 -19.64
C ALA A 67 -10.91 -19.90 -19.31
N ASN A 68 -11.27 -20.37 -18.12
CA ASN A 68 -12.61 -20.20 -17.57
C ASN A 68 -12.70 -18.81 -16.91
N VAL A 69 -13.37 -17.86 -17.58
CA VAL A 69 -13.58 -16.50 -17.09
C VAL A 69 -14.98 -16.36 -16.52
N ALA A 70 -15.07 -15.86 -15.30
CA ALA A 70 -16.34 -15.46 -14.69
C ALA A 70 -16.26 -14.03 -14.17
N TYR A 71 -17.43 -13.41 -13.96
CA TYR A 71 -17.49 -12.10 -13.34
C TYR A 71 -18.39 -12.07 -12.09
N ALA A 72 -18.08 -11.15 -11.18
CA ALA A 72 -18.83 -10.98 -9.95
C ALA A 72 -18.87 -9.52 -9.50
N HIS A 73 -20.04 -9.07 -8.99
CA HIS A 73 -20.21 -7.74 -8.44
C HIS A 73 -21.23 -7.70 -7.30
N GLY A 74 -21.17 -6.68 -6.46
CA GLY A 74 -21.99 -6.59 -5.25
C GLY A 74 -23.50 -6.41 -5.46
N GLN A 75 -23.97 -6.21 -6.69
CA GLN A 75 -25.40 -6.11 -7.02
C GLN A 75 -26.01 -7.44 -7.49
N MET A 76 -25.21 -8.50 -7.61
CA MET A 76 -25.70 -9.85 -7.89
C MET A 76 -26.48 -10.42 -6.74
N ALA A 77 -27.39 -11.39 -7.03
CA ALA A 77 -28.06 -12.14 -5.99
C ALA A 77 -27.02 -12.86 -5.11
N LYS A 78 -27.19 -12.80 -3.80
CA LYS A 78 -26.24 -13.36 -2.83
C LYS A 78 -25.86 -14.82 -3.15
N ARG A 79 -26.86 -15.62 -3.51
CA ARG A 79 -26.69 -17.05 -3.82
C ARG A 79 -25.84 -17.29 -5.09
N GLU A 80 -25.98 -16.42 -6.09
CA GLU A 80 -25.20 -16.45 -7.31
C GLU A 80 -23.75 -16.05 -7.03
N LEU A 81 -23.56 -14.96 -6.29
CA LEU A 81 -22.24 -14.51 -5.87
C LEU A 81 -21.50 -15.57 -5.05
N GLU A 82 -22.18 -16.19 -4.07
CA GLU A 82 -21.61 -17.28 -3.26
C GLU A 82 -21.18 -18.47 -4.13
N LYS A 83 -21.98 -18.83 -5.15
CA LYS A 83 -21.64 -19.91 -6.08
C LYS A 83 -20.38 -19.57 -6.87
N ILE A 84 -20.31 -18.39 -7.51
CA ILE A 84 -19.14 -17.98 -8.31
C ILE A 84 -17.89 -17.96 -7.44
N MET A 85 -18.00 -17.46 -6.22
CA MET A 85 -16.87 -17.41 -5.29
C MET A 85 -16.42 -18.81 -4.85
N CYS A 86 -17.35 -19.74 -4.65
CA CYS A 86 -17.06 -21.13 -4.34
C CYS A 86 -16.34 -21.80 -5.52
N ASP A 87 -16.85 -21.63 -6.73
CA ASP A 87 -16.29 -22.18 -7.96
C ASP A 87 -14.86 -21.63 -8.19
N PHE A 88 -14.62 -20.34 -7.86
CA PHE A 88 -13.29 -19.74 -7.93
C PHE A 88 -12.34 -20.31 -6.86
N VAL A 89 -12.78 -20.48 -5.63
CA VAL A 89 -11.98 -21.12 -4.56
C VAL A 89 -11.61 -22.55 -4.91
N ASN A 90 -12.52 -23.29 -5.54
CA ASN A 90 -12.32 -24.68 -5.95
C ASN A 90 -11.43 -24.81 -7.21
N GLY A 91 -11.06 -23.71 -7.85
CA GLY A 91 -10.23 -23.71 -9.06
C GLY A 91 -10.99 -24.04 -10.35
N GLU A 92 -12.33 -23.98 -10.34
CA GLU A 92 -13.17 -24.16 -11.53
C GLU A 92 -13.19 -22.92 -12.43
N ILE A 93 -12.82 -21.76 -11.87
CA ILE A 93 -12.69 -20.48 -12.56
C ILE A 93 -11.22 -20.07 -12.51
N ASP A 94 -10.65 -19.77 -13.68
CA ASP A 94 -9.26 -19.35 -13.84
C ASP A 94 -9.06 -17.86 -13.64
N VAL A 95 -9.99 -17.06 -14.18
CA VAL A 95 -9.97 -15.60 -14.09
C VAL A 95 -11.28 -15.09 -13.53
N LEU A 96 -11.22 -14.40 -12.39
CA LEU A 96 -12.38 -13.74 -11.81
C LEU A 96 -12.31 -12.24 -12.07
N VAL A 97 -13.19 -11.76 -12.96
CA VAL A 97 -13.41 -10.31 -13.19
C VAL A 97 -14.37 -9.80 -12.12
N SER A 98 -13.94 -8.88 -11.28
CA SER A 98 -14.78 -8.45 -10.16
C SER A 98 -14.63 -6.96 -9.84
N THR A 99 -15.65 -6.40 -9.23
CA THR A 99 -15.54 -5.11 -8.57
C THR A 99 -14.73 -5.26 -7.28
N THR A 100 -14.62 -4.22 -6.47
CA THR A 100 -13.89 -4.23 -5.19
C THR A 100 -14.48 -5.15 -4.12
N ILE A 101 -15.48 -5.99 -4.43
CA ILE A 101 -16.05 -7.00 -3.50
C ILE A 101 -15.01 -8.00 -2.94
N ILE A 102 -13.87 -8.14 -3.62
CA ILE A 102 -12.73 -8.96 -3.16
C ILE A 102 -12.19 -8.48 -1.79
N GLU A 103 -12.52 -7.27 -1.37
CA GLU A 103 -12.13 -6.73 -0.06
C GLU A 103 -12.73 -7.53 1.12
N THR A 104 -13.72 -8.37 0.90
CA THR A 104 -14.47 -9.09 1.94
C THR A 104 -13.80 -10.33 2.54
N GLY A 105 -12.47 -10.45 2.43
CA GLY A 105 -11.72 -11.33 3.36
C GLY A 105 -11.57 -12.79 2.95
N MET A 106 -11.97 -13.21 1.75
CA MET A 106 -11.68 -14.58 1.30
C MET A 106 -10.21 -14.77 0.99
N ASP A 107 -9.65 -15.85 1.52
CA ASP A 107 -8.28 -16.26 1.29
C ASP A 107 -8.23 -17.29 0.17
N ILE A 108 -7.66 -16.89 -0.97
CA ILE A 108 -7.47 -17.78 -2.12
C ILE A 108 -5.98 -17.90 -2.36
N SER A 109 -5.40 -18.92 -1.78
CA SER A 109 -3.95 -19.17 -1.81
C SER A 109 -3.40 -19.42 -3.21
N ASN A 110 -4.24 -19.85 -4.16
CA ASN A 110 -3.84 -20.12 -5.54
C ASN A 110 -3.91 -18.89 -6.45
N CYS A 111 -4.50 -17.78 -5.99
CA CYS A 111 -4.56 -16.53 -6.74
C CYS A 111 -3.28 -15.70 -6.50
N ASN A 112 -2.35 -15.76 -7.45
CA ASN A 112 -1.05 -15.08 -7.33
C ASN A 112 -0.85 -13.95 -8.34
N THR A 113 -1.80 -13.71 -9.23
CA THR A 113 -1.77 -12.56 -10.14
C THR A 113 -3.02 -11.72 -9.96
N MET A 114 -2.82 -10.41 -9.80
CA MET A 114 -3.88 -9.40 -9.76
C MET A 114 -3.66 -8.38 -10.85
N ILE A 115 -4.73 -8.06 -11.58
CA ILE A 115 -4.76 -6.99 -12.57
C ILE A 115 -5.82 -5.99 -12.14
N ILE A 116 -5.46 -4.71 -12.01
CA ILE A 116 -6.38 -3.65 -11.57
C ILE A 116 -6.53 -2.64 -12.69
N GLU A 117 -7.71 -2.55 -13.27
CA GLU A 117 -8.02 -1.58 -14.31
C GLU A 117 -8.38 -0.22 -13.73
N ASP A 118 -8.08 0.87 -14.48
CA ASP A 118 -8.25 2.25 -14.02
C ASP A 118 -7.64 2.49 -12.61
N ALA A 119 -6.46 1.95 -12.34
CA ALA A 119 -5.80 2.00 -11.03
C ALA A 119 -5.58 3.44 -10.53
N ASP A 120 -5.47 4.42 -11.43
CA ASP A 120 -5.36 5.84 -11.14
C ASP A 120 -6.60 6.43 -10.44
N ARG A 121 -7.73 5.72 -10.46
CA ARG A 121 -8.98 6.13 -9.80
C ARG A 121 -9.11 5.62 -8.37
N PHE A 122 -8.24 4.70 -7.97
CA PHE A 122 -8.27 4.13 -6.62
C PHE A 122 -7.48 4.98 -5.62
N GLY A 123 -7.89 4.93 -4.37
CA GLY A 123 -7.10 5.45 -3.26
C GLY A 123 -5.89 4.57 -2.98
N LEU A 124 -4.83 5.14 -2.42
CA LEU A 124 -3.59 4.40 -2.11
C LEU A 124 -3.86 3.24 -1.15
N SER A 125 -4.67 3.46 -0.10
CA SER A 125 -5.05 2.42 0.86
C SER A 125 -5.84 1.28 0.19
N GLN A 126 -6.72 1.59 -0.79
CA GLN A 126 -7.46 0.58 -1.54
C GLN A 126 -6.52 -0.27 -2.40
N LEU A 127 -5.61 0.36 -3.13
CA LEU A 127 -4.61 -0.36 -3.94
C LEU A 127 -3.75 -1.27 -3.08
N TYR A 128 -3.36 -0.82 -1.89
CA TYR A 128 -2.59 -1.63 -0.94
C TYR A 128 -3.40 -2.84 -0.44
N GLN A 129 -4.66 -2.64 -0.08
CA GLN A 129 -5.54 -3.72 0.37
C GLN A 129 -5.81 -4.74 -0.74
N LEU A 130 -6.11 -4.27 -1.96
CA LEU A 130 -6.30 -5.14 -3.13
C LEU A 130 -5.03 -5.94 -3.42
N ARG A 131 -3.87 -5.28 -3.53
CA ARG A 131 -2.59 -5.95 -3.73
C ARG A 131 -2.33 -7.04 -2.69
N GLY A 132 -2.68 -6.78 -1.44
CA GLY A 132 -2.52 -7.73 -0.34
C GLY A 132 -3.43 -8.97 -0.41
N ARG A 133 -4.34 -9.05 -1.41
CA ARG A 133 -5.20 -10.23 -1.63
C ARG A 133 -4.53 -11.35 -2.42
N VAL A 134 -3.43 -11.07 -3.08
CA VAL A 134 -2.61 -12.07 -3.76
C VAL A 134 -1.30 -12.31 -3.01
N GLY A 135 -0.56 -13.36 -3.39
CA GLY A 135 0.72 -13.70 -2.76
C GLY A 135 0.56 -14.27 -1.36
N ARG A 136 -0.43 -15.11 -1.15
CA ARG A 136 -0.67 -15.84 0.10
C ARG A 136 -0.14 -17.27 0.06
N SER A 137 0.80 -17.52 -0.84
CA SER A 137 1.51 -18.77 -1.02
C SER A 137 3.00 -18.51 -1.13
N SER A 138 3.82 -19.55 -1.14
CA SER A 138 5.26 -19.47 -1.40
C SER A 138 5.63 -19.13 -2.86
N ARG A 139 4.64 -18.94 -3.73
CA ARG A 139 4.84 -18.59 -5.13
C ARG A 139 4.98 -17.07 -5.29
N THR A 140 5.82 -16.64 -6.23
CA THR A 140 5.91 -15.23 -6.61
C THR A 140 4.58 -14.70 -7.10
N ALA A 141 4.11 -13.62 -6.52
CA ALA A 141 2.87 -12.95 -6.89
C ALA A 141 3.13 -11.67 -7.68
N TYR A 142 2.16 -11.32 -8.52
CA TYR A 142 2.24 -10.18 -9.42
C TYR A 142 1.00 -9.28 -9.25
N ALA A 143 1.20 -7.98 -9.26
CA ALA A 143 0.12 -6.99 -9.29
C ALA A 143 0.38 -6.01 -10.45
N PHE A 144 -0.52 -6.00 -11.41
CA PHE A 144 -0.51 -5.08 -12.55
C PHE A 144 -1.54 -3.99 -12.33
N LEU A 145 -1.08 -2.75 -12.19
CA LEU A 145 -1.88 -1.56 -11.98
C LEU A 145 -1.97 -0.82 -13.31
N LEU A 146 -3.12 -0.91 -13.96
CA LEU A 146 -3.31 -0.40 -15.30
C LEU A 146 -4.02 0.96 -15.27
N TYR A 147 -3.57 1.88 -16.09
CA TYR A 147 -4.26 3.12 -16.38
C TYR A 147 -4.53 3.21 -17.89
N ARG A 148 -5.50 4.01 -18.28
CA ARG A 148 -5.90 4.10 -19.69
C ARG A 148 -4.75 4.62 -20.54
N ARG A 149 -4.61 4.00 -21.71
CA ARG A 149 -3.69 4.45 -22.74
C ARG A 149 -3.95 5.92 -23.08
N ASP A 150 -2.90 6.66 -23.34
CA ASP A 150 -2.92 8.09 -23.72
C ASP A 150 -3.59 9.01 -22.68
N LYS A 151 -3.76 8.54 -21.44
CA LYS A 151 -4.30 9.33 -20.36
C LYS A 151 -3.19 10.08 -19.63
N VAL A 152 -3.28 11.39 -19.57
CA VAL A 152 -2.46 12.19 -18.67
C VAL A 152 -2.95 11.97 -17.24
N LEU A 153 -2.08 11.40 -16.42
CA LEU A 153 -2.37 11.18 -14.99
C LEU A 153 -2.37 12.53 -14.27
N THR A 154 -3.24 12.66 -13.27
CA THR A 154 -3.14 13.77 -12.34
C THR A 154 -1.92 13.60 -11.45
N GLU A 155 -1.30 14.67 -10.97
CA GLU A 155 -0.17 14.63 -10.05
C GLU A 155 -0.42 13.73 -8.82
N VAL A 156 -1.65 13.80 -8.28
CA VAL A 156 -2.08 12.96 -7.16
C VAL A 156 -2.13 11.47 -7.52
N ALA A 157 -2.64 11.14 -8.71
CA ALA A 157 -2.69 9.74 -9.18
C ALA A 157 -1.28 9.19 -9.42
N GLU A 158 -0.42 9.98 -10.04
CA GLU A 158 0.98 9.62 -10.30
C GLU A 158 1.73 9.37 -8.99
N LYS A 159 1.61 10.26 -8.01
CA LYS A 159 2.20 10.07 -6.67
C LYS A 159 1.70 8.79 -6.00
N ARG A 160 0.39 8.49 -6.04
CA ARG A 160 -0.16 7.25 -5.46
C ARG A 160 0.39 6.00 -6.12
N LEU A 161 0.42 5.98 -7.46
CA LEU A 161 0.93 4.85 -8.23
C LEU A 161 2.44 4.65 -8.04
N SER A 162 3.21 5.73 -7.89
CA SER A 162 4.64 5.67 -7.55
C SER A 162 4.85 5.06 -6.17
N VAL A 163 4.11 5.52 -5.16
CA VAL A 163 4.20 5.00 -3.78
C VAL A 163 3.87 3.51 -3.72
N ILE A 164 2.78 3.05 -4.35
CA ILE A 164 2.42 1.63 -4.30
C ILE A 164 3.43 0.74 -5.01
N ARG A 165 4.13 1.25 -6.02
CA ARG A 165 5.23 0.56 -6.70
C ARG A 165 6.49 0.51 -5.84
N GLU A 166 6.84 1.61 -5.18
CA GLU A 166 8.05 1.74 -4.35
C GLU A 166 7.96 0.87 -3.08
N PHE A 167 6.81 0.89 -2.40
CA PHE A 167 6.60 0.12 -1.18
C PHE A 167 6.07 -1.29 -1.49
N ALA A 168 6.89 -2.10 -2.15
CA ALA A 168 6.56 -3.50 -2.48
C ALA A 168 6.72 -4.44 -1.28
N ASP A 169 7.53 -4.06 -0.27
CA ASP A 169 7.87 -4.89 0.87
C ASP A 169 6.69 -5.11 1.84
N PHE A 170 6.72 -6.25 2.53
CA PHE A 170 5.79 -6.56 3.61
C PHE A 170 6.00 -5.60 4.80
N GLY A 171 4.92 -5.33 5.53
CA GLY A 171 4.96 -4.41 6.66
C GLY A 171 4.91 -2.92 6.26
N SER A 172 4.88 -2.60 4.97
CA SER A 172 4.82 -1.21 4.49
C SER A 172 3.49 -0.50 4.77
N GLY A 173 2.50 -1.17 5.37
CA GLY A 173 1.16 -0.62 5.60
C GLY A 173 1.16 0.71 6.33
N PHE A 174 1.97 0.85 7.37
CA PHE A 174 2.12 2.11 8.10
C PHE A 174 2.74 3.21 7.22
N LYS A 175 3.82 2.91 6.50
CA LYS A 175 4.48 3.85 5.58
C LYS A 175 3.53 4.30 4.47
N ILE A 176 2.75 3.39 3.92
CA ILE A 176 1.73 3.69 2.90
C ILE A 176 0.61 4.56 3.48
N ALA A 177 0.13 4.29 4.70
CA ALA A 177 -0.86 5.12 5.35
C ALA A 177 -0.34 6.55 5.59
N MET A 178 0.92 6.70 5.99
CA MET A 178 1.57 8.00 6.15
C MET A 178 1.68 8.73 4.80
N LYS A 179 2.09 8.05 3.74
CA LYS A 179 2.17 8.62 2.39
C LYS A 179 0.78 8.98 1.83
N ASP A 180 -0.25 8.21 2.14
CA ASP A 180 -1.63 8.55 1.75
C ASP A 180 -2.10 9.84 2.44
N LEU A 181 -1.75 10.02 3.72
CA LEU A 181 -2.01 11.28 4.46
C LEU A 181 -1.24 12.46 3.87
N GLU A 182 0.03 12.28 3.51
CA GLU A 182 0.83 13.32 2.84
C GLU A 182 0.19 13.74 1.50
N ILE A 183 -0.18 12.77 0.66
CA ILE A 183 -0.75 13.02 -0.67
C ILE A 183 -2.12 13.68 -0.59
N ARG A 184 -2.97 13.26 0.35
CA ARG A 184 -4.32 13.85 0.56
C ARG A 184 -4.25 15.22 1.22
N GLY A 185 -3.15 15.55 1.85
CA GLY A 185 -3.06 16.62 2.84
C GLY A 185 -3.78 16.20 4.13
N ALA A 186 -3.11 16.23 5.24
CA ALA A 186 -3.67 15.78 6.52
C ALA A 186 -4.88 16.59 7.01
N GLY A 187 -5.17 17.72 6.39
CA GLY A 187 -6.37 18.50 6.62
C GLY A 187 -7.70 17.77 6.38
N ASN A 188 -7.70 16.71 5.57
CA ASN A 188 -8.90 15.90 5.35
C ASN A 188 -9.26 14.97 6.51
N VAL A 189 -8.31 14.64 7.38
CA VAL A 189 -8.53 13.77 8.55
C VAL A 189 -9.16 14.55 9.71
N LEU A 190 -8.87 15.84 9.78
CA LEU A 190 -9.25 16.72 10.90
C LEU A 190 -10.35 17.74 10.55
N GLY A 191 -10.88 17.70 9.33
CA GLY A 191 -11.97 18.58 8.86
C GLY A 191 -11.52 19.69 7.92
N ASN A 192 -12.51 20.28 7.20
CA ASN A 192 -12.28 21.22 6.11
C ASN A 192 -11.59 22.56 6.52
N SER A 193 -11.52 22.88 7.82
CA SER A 193 -10.92 24.13 8.30
C SER A 193 -9.40 24.09 8.46
N GLN A 194 -8.77 22.90 8.31
CA GLN A 194 -7.32 22.73 8.53
C GLN A 194 -6.55 22.41 7.24
N HIS A 195 -7.18 22.57 6.08
CA HIS A 195 -6.53 22.41 4.78
C HIS A 195 -5.34 23.37 4.64
N GLY A 196 -4.16 22.85 4.44
CA GLY A 196 -2.95 23.60 4.13
C GLY A 196 -1.96 23.77 5.28
N HIS A 197 -2.36 23.70 6.55
CA HIS A 197 -1.42 23.91 7.67
C HIS A 197 -0.38 22.80 7.79
N MET A 198 -0.77 21.54 7.62
CA MET A 198 0.15 20.41 7.73
C MET A 198 1.09 20.31 6.52
N ALA A 199 0.63 20.66 5.32
CA ALA A 199 1.48 20.73 4.14
C ALA A 199 2.50 21.90 4.24
N ALA A 200 2.14 22.97 4.92
CA ALA A 200 3.01 24.14 5.09
C ALA A 200 4.10 23.95 6.15
N VAL A 201 3.83 23.19 7.21
CA VAL A 201 4.74 23.05 8.36
C VAL A 201 5.43 21.68 8.44
N GLY A 202 4.99 20.71 7.66
CA GLY A 202 5.47 19.32 7.75
C GLY A 202 4.76 18.52 8.85
N TYR A 203 4.76 17.19 8.67
CA TYR A 203 4.02 16.27 9.56
C TYR A 203 4.54 16.28 11.01
N ASP A 204 5.86 16.19 11.16
CA ASP A 204 6.47 16.09 12.51
C ASP A 204 6.21 17.33 13.34
N LEU A 205 6.37 18.51 12.75
CA LEU A 205 6.10 19.78 13.44
C LEU A 205 4.60 19.93 13.75
N TYR A 206 3.73 19.49 12.84
CA TYR A 206 2.29 19.49 13.10
C TYR A 206 1.91 18.58 14.28
N CYS A 207 2.45 17.35 14.35
CA CYS A 207 2.22 16.43 15.46
C CYS A 207 2.75 16.98 16.77
N LYS A 208 3.92 17.64 16.77
CA LYS A 208 4.50 18.31 17.93
C LYS A 208 3.58 19.45 18.44
N MET A 209 3.10 20.30 17.54
CA MET A 209 2.14 21.36 17.87
C MET A 209 0.79 20.82 18.39
N LEU A 210 0.29 19.74 17.82
CA LEU A 210 -0.94 19.09 18.25
C LEU A 210 -0.80 18.52 19.68
N ASN A 211 0.29 17.82 19.96
CA ASN A 211 0.59 17.30 21.29
C ASN A 211 0.71 18.42 22.32
N GLN A 212 1.37 19.52 21.98
CA GLN A 212 1.45 20.68 22.83
C GLN A 212 0.07 21.29 23.12
N ALA A 213 -0.77 21.44 22.11
CA ALA A 213 -2.13 21.95 22.28
C ALA A 213 -2.99 21.03 23.16
N VAL A 214 -2.90 19.71 22.98
CA VAL A 214 -3.60 18.71 23.81
C VAL A 214 -3.12 18.76 25.26
N ASN A 215 -1.81 18.86 25.50
CA ASN A 215 -1.24 18.97 26.84
C ASN A 215 -1.68 20.23 27.52
N ASN A 216 -1.68 21.36 26.82
CA ASN A 216 -2.19 22.63 27.33
C ASN A 216 -3.66 22.56 27.74
N LEU A 217 -4.51 21.90 26.92
CA LEU A 217 -5.93 21.69 27.24
C LEU A 217 -6.14 20.76 28.45
N LYS A 218 -5.22 19.80 28.67
CA LYS A 218 -5.22 18.92 29.85
C LYS A 218 -4.65 19.60 31.12
N GLY A 219 -4.17 20.84 31.02
CA GLY A 219 -3.56 21.56 32.14
C GLY A 219 -2.15 21.07 32.50
N ILE A 220 -1.53 20.26 31.66
CA ILE A 220 -0.15 19.81 31.81
C ILE A 220 0.73 20.95 31.33
N LYS A 221 1.47 21.58 32.25
CA LYS A 221 2.46 22.59 31.89
C LYS A 221 3.59 21.90 31.13
N ASN A 222 3.67 22.13 29.81
CA ASN A 222 4.86 21.78 29.06
C ASN A 222 5.99 22.76 29.54
N GLU A 223 7.06 22.20 30.03
CA GLU A 223 8.33 22.94 30.08
C GLU A 223 8.68 23.26 28.62
N TYR A 224 9.06 24.53 28.38
CA TYR A 224 9.42 24.96 27.03
C TYR A 224 10.65 24.18 26.59
N GLU A 225 10.46 23.19 25.68
CA GLU A 225 11.56 22.53 24.98
C GLU A 225 12.17 23.55 24.02
N PHE A 226 13.36 23.99 24.31
CA PHE A 226 14.17 24.75 23.37
C PHE A 226 14.95 23.78 22.49
N GLU A 227 14.65 23.75 21.22
CA GLU A 227 15.54 23.15 20.24
C GLU A 227 16.70 24.11 20.00
N THR A 228 17.86 23.80 20.55
CA THR A 228 19.09 24.57 20.29
C THR A 228 19.86 23.83 19.20
N THR A 229 19.96 24.41 18.01
CA THR A 229 20.87 23.94 16.98
C THR A 229 22.23 24.57 17.19
N ILE A 230 23.24 23.78 17.48
CA ILE A 230 24.63 24.21 17.57
C ILE A 230 25.33 23.74 16.28
N ASP A 231 25.69 24.70 15.44
CA ASP A 231 26.49 24.46 14.24
C ASP A 231 27.95 24.75 14.59
N VAL A 232 28.75 23.67 14.67
CA VAL A 232 30.17 23.76 14.96
C VAL A 232 30.96 23.16 13.79
N ASP A 233 31.92 23.89 13.30
CA ASP A 233 32.82 23.43 12.22
C ASP A 233 33.86 22.46 12.80
N VAL A 234 33.38 21.27 13.21
CA VAL A 234 34.19 20.19 13.77
C VAL A 234 33.79 18.88 13.14
N ASP A 235 34.73 18.19 12.53
CA ASP A 235 34.56 16.82 12.04
C ASP A 235 34.51 15.84 13.23
N ALA A 236 33.32 15.60 13.77
CA ALA A 236 33.09 14.64 14.85
C ALA A 236 32.45 13.35 14.30
N TYR A 237 33.22 12.28 14.24
CA TYR A 237 32.73 10.99 13.82
C TYR A 237 33.29 9.84 14.68
N ILE A 238 32.56 8.75 14.79
CA ILE A 238 33.00 7.54 15.48
C ILE A 238 33.94 6.75 14.54
N PRO A 239 35.24 6.63 14.87
CA PRO A 239 36.21 5.97 13.98
C PRO A 239 35.85 4.49 13.77
N ALA A 240 36.16 3.95 12.60
CA ALA A 240 35.98 2.52 12.30
C ALA A 240 36.86 1.60 13.14
N THR A 241 37.92 2.13 13.73
CA THR A 241 38.79 1.43 14.69
C THR A 241 38.09 1.19 16.04
N TYR A 242 37.12 2.03 16.41
CA TYR A 242 36.37 1.93 17.66
C TYR A 242 35.12 1.06 17.47
N ILE A 243 34.33 1.32 16.40
CA ILE A 243 33.16 0.54 16.04
C ILE A 243 33.25 0.17 14.56
N LYS A 244 33.41 -1.14 14.29
CA LYS A 244 33.57 -1.67 12.92
C LYS A 244 32.24 -1.77 12.15
N SER A 245 31.12 -1.94 12.85
CA SER A 245 29.80 -2.12 12.26
C SER A 245 29.16 -0.76 11.98
N GLU A 246 28.86 -0.49 10.72
CA GLU A 246 28.15 0.73 10.31
C GLU A 246 26.73 0.81 10.93
N TYR A 247 26.09 -0.35 11.12
CA TYR A 247 24.78 -0.42 11.77
C TYR A 247 24.86 0.02 13.25
N GLN A 248 25.87 -0.45 13.98
CA GLN A 248 26.09 -0.06 15.37
C GLN A 248 26.45 1.43 15.52
N LYS A 249 27.23 1.96 14.57
CA LYS A 249 27.51 3.41 14.54
C LYS A 249 26.23 4.23 14.36
N LEU A 250 25.36 3.81 13.42
CA LEU A 250 24.09 4.50 13.16
C LEU A 250 23.17 4.46 14.39
N ASP A 251 23.13 3.32 15.09
CA ASP A 251 22.36 3.18 16.32
C ASP A 251 22.87 4.12 17.43
N ILE A 252 24.17 4.19 17.60
CA ILE A 252 24.79 5.09 18.59
C ILE A 252 24.54 6.56 18.22
N TYR A 253 24.66 6.93 16.95
CA TYR A 253 24.33 8.30 16.54
C TYR A 253 22.85 8.65 16.79
N LYS A 254 21.94 7.71 16.57
CA LYS A 254 20.51 7.91 16.91
C LYS A 254 20.29 8.08 18.41
N ARG A 255 20.99 7.28 19.23
CA ARG A 255 20.91 7.40 20.70
C ARG A 255 21.46 8.72 21.18
N ILE A 256 22.60 9.16 20.64
CA ILE A 256 23.19 10.48 20.95
C ILE A 256 22.23 11.61 20.55
N ALA A 257 21.62 11.51 19.37
CA ALA A 257 20.68 12.52 18.90
C ALA A 257 19.35 12.55 19.69
N ALA A 258 19.03 11.50 20.43
CA ALA A 258 17.84 11.38 21.26
C ALA A 258 18.06 11.84 22.72
N LEU A 259 19.28 12.22 23.11
CA LEU A 259 19.59 12.69 24.47
C LEU A 259 18.98 14.07 24.69
N GLU A 260 18.16 14.21 25.72
CA GLU A 260 17.49 15.47 26.07
C GLU A 260 18.16 16.17 27.25
N ASN A 261 18.91 15.45 28.07
CA ASN A 261 19.57 16.00 29.28
C ASN A 261 20.91 15.31 29.61
N MET A 262 21.70 15.89 30.48
CA MET A 262 23.03 15.39 30.87
C MET A 262 22.98 14.11 31.69
N ASP A 263 21.87 13.78 32.34
CA ASP A 263 21.74 12.61 33.21
C ASP A 263 21.59 11.32 32.36
N GLU A 264 21.19 11.45 31.10
CA GLU A 264 21.07 10.35 30.12
C GLU A 264 22.40 9.99 29.47
N LEU A 265 23.47 10.74 29.74
CA LEU A 265 24.81 10.51 29.20
C LEU A 265 25.62 9.46 30.01
N SER A 266 25.10 8.96 31.13
CA SER A 266 25.78 7.99 32.00
C SER A 266 25.34 6.52 31.67
#